data_cfa0b995df8ad2d34d7a137a652bc9cc
#
_entry.id   cfa0b995df8ad2d34d7a137a652bc9cc
#
_cell.length_a   1.000
_cell.length_b   1.000
_cell.length_c   1.000
_cell.angle_alpha   90.00
_cell.angle_beta   90.00
_cell.angle_gamma   90.00
#
_symmetry.space_group_name_H-M   'P 1'
#
loop_
_entity.id
_entity.type
_entity.pdbx_description
1 polymer ?
#
loop_
_entity_poly.entity_id
_entity_poly.type
_entity_poly.pdbx_seq_one_letter_code
_entity_poly.pdbx_strand_id
1 'polypeptide(L)'
;HCGGQGVYTRALAKELTELGHEITVFSGPPYPDLVHPEQLEAVPGLDLYRANNPFRVPWPHEFRDSIDLREFAIMSGAGYPEPLAFSLRVRRLLQPRRGEFDLVHDNQCLGRGLVPMIEEDGWPVLATLHHPITVDRDLDIAHASNAFRRFTIRRWYSFLDMQMEVARRMPRVLTVSESSRGDIIEQMGVSADRLHIVPVGMDPEVFGPRP
;
A
#
# COMPACT_ATOMS: atom_id res chain seq x y z
N HIS A 1 11.01 4.11 -10.76
CA HIS A 1 11.29 4.54 -9.38
C HIS A 1 10.00 4.57 -8.60
N CYS A 2 9.81 3.62 -7.66
CA CYS A 2 8.58 3.48 -6.88
C CYS A 2 8.62 4.27 -5.55
N GLY A 3 9.37 5.37 -5.46
CA GLY A 3 9.51 6.15 -4.23
C GLY A 3 10.12 5.36 -3.06
N GLY A 4 9.97 5.88 -1.83
CA GLY A 4 10.53 5.26 -0.63
C GLY A 4 9.98 3.86 -0.33
N GLN A 5 8.71 3.61 -0.57
CA GLN A 5 8.09 2.30 -0.37
C GLN A 5 8.66 1.22 -1.32
N GLY A 6 8.97 1.59 -2.57
CA GLY A 6 9.60 0.66 -3.51
C GLY A 6 11.03 0.31 -3.12
N VAL A 7 11.79 1.29 -2.62
CA VAL A 7 13.15 1.06 -2.07
C VAL A 7 13.10 0.15 -0.85
N TYR A 8 12.16 0.41 0.07
CA TYR A 8 11.94 -0.44 1.24
C TYR A 8 11.59 -1.88 0.85
N THR A 9 10.63 -2.07 -0.07
CA THR A 9 10.22 -3.41 -0.53
C THR A 9 11.37 -4.17 -1.16
N ARG A 10 12.18 -3.49 -2.00
CA ARG A 10 13.37 -4.08 -2.62
C ARG A 10 14.38 -4.56 -1.57
N ALA A 11 14.69 -3.71 -0.58
CA ALA A 11 15.64 -4.06 0.48
C ALA A 11 15.09 -5.19 1.36
N LEU A 12 13.83 -5.10 1.78
CA LEU A 12 13.20 -6.12 2.62
C LEU A 12 13.15 -7.48 1.91
N ALA A 13 12.76 -7.53 0.63
CA ALA A 13 12.72 -8.77 -0.12
C ALA A 13 14.12 -9.41 -0.24
N LYS A 14 15.16 -8.61 -0.52
CA LYS A 14 16.56 -9.07 -0.55
C LYS A 14 16.96 -9.70 0.77
N GLU A 15 16.83 -8.95 1.87
CA GLU A 15 17.29 -9.41 3.19
C GLU A 15 16.54 -10.66 3.69
N LEU A 16 15.23 -10.72 3.48
CA LEU A 16 14.44 -11.90 3.85
C LEU A 16 14.84 -13.12 3.00
N THR A 17 15.17 -12.95 1.73
CA THR A 17 15.67 -14.03 0.87
C THR A 17 17.03 -14.54 1.36
N GLU A 18 17.94 -13.64 1.75
CA GLU A 18 19.24 -13.99 2.31
C GLU A 18 19.11 -14.73 3.67
N LEU A 19 18.05 -14.48 4.41
CA LEU A 19 17.68 -15.22 5.61
C LEU A 19 17.04 -16.58 5.35
N GLY A 20 16.82 -16.95 4.08
CA GLY A 20 16.30 -18.26 3.67
C GLY A 20 14.78 -18.32 3.51
N HIS A 21 14.08 -17.16 3.47
CA HIS A 21 12.66 -17.11 3.18
C HIS A 21 12.38 -17.08 1.66
N GLU A 22 11.31 -17.74 1.24
CA GLU A 22 10.79 -17.65 -0.12
C GLU A 22 9.87 -16.44 -0.22
N ILE A 23 10.22 -15.47 -1.06
CA ILE A 23 9.51 -14.20 -1.17
C ILE A 23 8.84 -14.07 -2.54
N THR A 24 7.56 -13.70 -2.54
CA THR A 24 6.84 -13.24 -3.72
C THR A 24 6.31 -11.83 -3.48
N VAL A 25 6.63 -10.90 -4.36
CA VAL A 25 6.21 -9.50 -4.28
C VAL A 25 5.09 -9.25 -5.27
N PHE A 26 3.87 -9.08 -4.76
CA PHE A 26 2.74 -8.63 -5.56
C PHE A 26 2.75 -7.12 -5.69
N SER A 27 2.78 -6.59 -6.90
CA SER A 27 2.75 -5.14 -7.13
C SER A 27 1.91 -4.75 -8.33
N GLY A 28 1.21 -3.62 -8.22
CA GLY A 28 0.65 -2.89 -9.35
C GLY A 28 1.68 -1.98 -10.03
N PRO A 29 1.34 -1.41 -11.19
CA PRO A 29 2.19 -0.43 -11.85
C PRO A 29 2.30 0.89 -11.03
N PRO A 30 3.45 1.58 -11.04
CA PRO A 30 4.72 1.17 -11.63
C PRO A 30 5.40 0.07 -10.81
N TYR A 31 5.86 -0.98 -11.50
CA TYR A 31 6.43 -2.14 -10.84
C TYR A 31 7.78 -1.81 -10.17
N PRO A 32 8.07 -2.37 -8.98
CA PRO A 32 9.35 -2.20 -8.32
C PRO A 32 10.47 -2.92 -9.10
N ASP A 33 11.67 -2.34 -9.05
CA ASP A 33 12.89 -2.97 -9.53
C ASP A 33 13.50 -3.77 -8.38
N LEU A 34 13.26 -5.08 -8.33
CA LEU A 34 13.74 -5.98 -7.29
C LEU A 34 15.16 -6.48 -7.58
N VAL A 35 15.90 -6.88 -6.54
CA VAL A 35 17.21 -7.55 -6.69
C VAL A 35 17.05 -8.91 -7.37
N HIS A 36 15.94 -9.58 -7.09
CA HIS A 36 15.52 -10.84 -7.67
C HIS A 36 14.22 -10.62 -8.48
N PRO A 37 14.33 -10.28 -9.79
CA PRO A 37 13.16 -9.96 -10.61
C PRO A 37 12.12 -11.07 -10.70
N GLU A 38 12.54 -12.33 -10.55
CA GLU A 38 11.66 -13.52 -10.54
C GLU A 38 10.69 -13.56 -9.36
N GLN A 39 10.96 -12.79 -8.31
CA GLN A 39 10.07 -12.66 -7.15
C GLN A 39 8.86 -11.75 -7.43
N LEU A 40 8.89 -10.97 -8.51
CA LEU A 40 7.80 -10.06 -8.84
C LEU A 40 6.65 -10.79 -9.52
N GLU A 41 5.49 -10.75 -8.88
CA GLU A 41 4.21 -11.12 -9.48
C GLU A 41 3.40 -9.85 -9.79
N ALA A 42 3.28 -9.53 -11.07
CA ALA A 42 2.59 -8.34 -11.53
C ALA A 42 1.08 -8.45 -11.34
N VAL A 43 0.48 -7.46 -10.68
CA VAL A 43 -0.96 -7.33 -10.50
C VAL A 43 -1.46 -6.21 -11.42
N PRO A 44 -1.87 -6.51 -12.65
CA PRO A 44 -2.23 -5.47 -13.60
C PRO A 44 -3.52 -4.76 -13.18
N GLY A 45 -3.47 -3.43 -13.21
CA GLY A 45 -4.60 -2.52 -13.04
C GLY A 45 -4.89 -1.74 -14.31
N LEU A 46 -5.77 -0.75 -14.25
CA LEU A 46 -6.01 0.18 -15.35
C LEU A 46 -4.83 1.14 -15.57
N ASP A 47 -3.92 1.24 -14.59
CA ASP A 47 -2.76 2.13 -14.64
C ASP A 47 -3.17 3.58 -15.00
N LEU A 48 -4.08 4.13 -14.18
CA LEU A 48 -4.73 5.42 -14.42
C LEU A 48 -3.80 6.62 -14.24
N TYR A 49 -2.67 6.41 -13.55
CA TYR A 49 -1.73 7.47 -13.14
C TYR A 49 -0.37 7.34 -13.83
N ARG A 50 -0.35 6.84 -15.08
CA ARG A 50 0.89 6.75 -15.88
C ARG A 50 1.62 8.08 -15.93
N ALA A 51 2.92 8.06 -15.77
CA ALA A 51 3.75 9.28 -15.77
C ALA A 51 3.59 10.14 -17.04
N ASN A 52 3.37 9.50 -18.19
CA ASN A 52 3.18 10.17 -19.48
C ASN A 52 1.72 10.53 -19.80
N ASN A 53 0.74 10.03 -19.04
CA ASN A 53 -0.69 10.33 -19.23
C ASN A 53 -1.46 10.11 -17.92
N PRO A 54 -1.28 10.99 -16.91
CA PRO A 54 -2.00 10.90 -15.64
C PRO A 54 -3.49 11.17 -15.84
N PHE A 55 -4.33 10.48 -15.07
CA PHE A 55 -5.80 10.55 -15.16
C PHE A 55 -6.36 10.12 -16.53
N ARG A 56 -5.69 9.15 -17.15
CA ARG A 56 -6.10 8.63 -18.46
C ARG A 56 -7.51 8.04 -18.41
N VAL A 57 -8.20 8.12 -19.56
CA VAL A 57 -9.45 7.40 -19.78
C VAL A 57 -9.12 6.08 -20.48
N PRO A 58 -9.38 4.93 -19.86
CA PRO A 58 -9.14 3.62 -20.47
C PRO A 58 -10.09 3.38 -21.65
N TRP A 59 -9.64 2.58 -22.63
CA TRP A 59 -10.50 2.10 -23.69
C TRP A 59 -11.52 1.06 -23.17
N PRO A 60 -12.71 0.92 -23.76
CA PRO A 60 -13.72 -0.06 -23.30
C PRO A 60 -13.22 -1.48 -23.14
N HIS A 61 -12.31 -1.94 -23.98
CA HIS A 61 -11.73 -3.30 -23.94
C HIS A 61 -10.72 -3.50 -22.80
N GLU A 62 -10.27 -2.44 -22.13
CA GLU A 62 -9.38 -2.52 -20.95
C GLU A 62 -10.13 -2.86 -19.66
N PHE A 63 -11.46 -2.66 -19.65
CA PHE A 63 -12.29 -3.02 -18.50
C PHE A 63 -12.56 -4.53 -18.50
N ARG A 64 -11.90 -5.26 -17.64
CA ARG A 64 -11.94 -6.72 -17.54
C ARG A 64 -13.00 -7.20 -16.57
N ASP A 65 -13.27 -6.39 -15.51
CA ASP A 65 -14.16 -6.77 -14.44
C ASP A 65 -14.73 -5.55 -13.67
N SER A 66 -15.53 -5.86 -12.62
CA SER A 66 -16.14 -4.84 -11.75
C SER A 66 -15.13 -4.04 -10.92
N ILE A 67 -13.90 -4.57 -10.69
CA ILE A 67 -12.86 -3.84 -9.97
C ILE A 67 -12.35 -2.70 -10.86
N ASP A 68 -12.11 -2.99 -12.14
CA ASP A 68 -11.69 -1.98 -13.12
C ASP A 68 -12.73 -0.86 -13.27
N LEU A 69 -14.02 -1.22 -13.33
CA LEU A 69 -15.12 -0.22 -13.38
C LEU A 69 -15.15 0.65 -12.11
N ARG A 70 -14.97 0.04 -10.95
CA ARG A 70 -14.94 0.75 -9.67
C ARG A 70 -13.73 1.65 -9.54
N GLU A 71 -12.56 1.18 -9.97
CA GLU A 71 -11.31 1.94 -10.02
C GLU A 71 -11.50 3.22 -10.85
N PHE A 72 -12.01 3.09 -12.07
CA PHE A 72 -12.27 4.22 -12.94
C PHE A 72 -13.34 5.19 -12.38
N ALA A 73 -14.42 4.66 -11.82
CA ALA A 73 -15.49 5.48 -11.23
C ALA A 73 -14.97 6.32 -10.04
N ILE A 74 -14.13 5.76 -9.18
CA ILE A 74 -13.53 6.50 -8.05
C ILE A 74 -12.62 7.61 -8.57
N MET A 75 -11.73 7.31 -9.53
CA MET A 75 -10.85 8.31 -10.14
C MET A 75 -11.66 9.43 -10.80
N SER A 76 -12.70 9.09 -11.56
CA SER A 76 -13.59 10.07 -12.21
C SER A 76 -14.30 10.98 -11.20
N GLY A 77 -14.52 10.50 -9.96
CA GLY A 77 -15.02 11.28 -8.83
C GLY A 77 -13.93 12.01 -8.03
N ALA A 78 -12.73 12.21 -8.61
CA ALA A 78 -11.56 12.82 -7.98
C ALA A 78 -11.03 12.08 -6.74
N GLY A 79 -11.35 10.78 -6.58
CA GLY A 79 -10.78 9.92 -5.54
C GLY A 79 -9.54 9.18 -6.01
N TYR A 80 -8.78 8.60 -5.06
CA TYR A 80 -7.63 7.75 -5.33
C TYR A 80 -8.01 6.28 -5.11
N PRO A 81 -8.18 5.49 -6.18
CA PRO A 81 -8.74 4.13 -6.10
C PRO A 81 -7.72 3.02 -5.83
N GLU A 82 -6.43 3.27 -6.06
CA GLU A 82 -5.42 2.20 -6.14
C GLU A 82 -5.37 1.27 -4.92
N PRO A 83 -5.36 1.76 -3.66
CA PRO A 83 -5.29 0.84 -2.52
C PRO A 83 -6.49 -0.12 -2.47
N LEU A 84 -7.68 0.37 -2.80
CA LEU A 84 -8.88 -0.46 -2.86
C LEU A 84 -8.80 -1.49 -3.99
N ALA A 85 -8.54 -1.04 -5.22
CA ALA A 85 -8.53 -1.90 -6.39
C ALA A 85 -7.42 -2.95 -6.32
N PHE A 86 -6.22 -2.54 -5.90
CA PHE A 86 -5.08 -3.45 -5.72
C PHE A 86 -5.38 -4.55 -4.70
N SER A 87 -5.85 -4.19 -3.50
CA SER A 87 -6.14 -5.17 -2.45
C SER A 87 -7.21 -6.17 -2.85
N LEU A 88 -8.23 -5.74 -3.60
CA LEU A 88 -9.28 -6.65 -4.11
C LEU A 88 -8.72 -7.62 -5.17
N ARG A 89 -7.81 -7.16 -6.03
CA ARG A 89 -7.14 -8.01 -7.03
C ARG A 89 -6.22 -9.02 -6.37
N VAL A 90 -5.42 -8.58 -5.39
CA VAL A 90 -4.53 -9.46 -4.61
C VAL A 90 -5.33 -10.54 -3.88
N ARG A 91 -6.43 -10.18 -3.20
CA ARG A 91 -7.31 -11.18 -2.59
C ARG A 91 -7.78 -12.22 -3.60
N ARG A 92 -8.25 -11.79 -4.77
CA ARG A 92 -8.72 -12.70 -5.83
C ARG A 92 -7.61 -13.64 -6.32
N LEU A 93 -6.39 -13.14 -6.44
CA LEU A 93 -5.23 -13.94 -6.86
C LEU A 93 -4.81 -14.95 -5.80
N LEU A 94 -4.85 -14.56 -4.53
CA LEU A 94 -4.43 -15.41 -3.41
C LEU A 94 -5.49 -16.43 -2.99
N GLN A 95 -6.77 -16.17 -3.22
CA GLN A 95 -7.86 -17.05 -2.78
C GLN A 95 -7.71 -18.52 -3.23
N PRO A 96 -7.36 -18.84 -4.51
CA PRO A 96 -7.12 -20.22 -4.94
C PRO A 96 -5.77 -20.78 -4.49
N ARG A 97 -4.89 -19.96 -3.94
CA ARG A 97 -3.49 -20.30 -3.62
C ARG A 97 -3.26 -20.48 -2.11
N ARG A 98 -4.31 -20.87 -1.40
CA ARG A 98 -4.21 -21.16 0.05
C ARG A 98 -3.23 -22.30 0.29
N GLY A 99 -2.29 -22.06 1.21
CA GLY A 99 -1.22 -23.01 1.53
C GLY A 99 0.05 -22.84 0.71
N GLU A 100 0.10 -21.93 -0.28
CA GLU A 100 1.35 -21.57 -0.96
C GLU A 100 2.17 -20.56 -0.15
N PHE A 101 1.53 -19.78 0.73
CA PHE A 101 2.17 -18.74 1.52
C PHE A 101 1.83 -18.88 3.00
N ASP A 102 2.82 -18.71 3.86
CA ASP A 102 2.67 -18.74 5.31
C ASP A 102 2.20 -17.39 5.88
N LEU A 103 2.49 -16.28 5.18
CA LEU A 103 2.22 -14.92 5.64
C LEU A 103 1.96 -13.98 4.46
N VAL A 104 1.01 -13.06 4.62
CA VAL A 104 0.83 -11.92 3.73
C VAL A 104 1.31 -10.66 4.45
N HIS A 105 2.29 -9.97 3.86
CA HIS A 105 2.82 -8.72 4.39
C HIS A 105 2.37 -7.54 3.54
N ASP A 106 1.46 -6.74 4.06
CA ASP A 106 1.00 -5.49 3.41
C ASP A 106 1.97 -4.34 3.68
N ASN A 107 2.48 -3.71 2.63
CA ASN A 107 3.34 -2.54 2.75
C ASN A 107 2.52 -1.26 2.54
N GLN A 108 1.79 -0.85 3.58
CA GLN A 108 0.97 0.37 3.66
C GLN A 108 -0.08 0.54 2.54
N CYS A 109 -0.53 -0.55 1.89
CA CYS A 109 -1.68 -0.48 1.00
C CYS A 109 -2.97 -0.27 1.81
N LEU A 110 -3.18 -1.08 2.85
CA LEU A 110 -4.34 -1.01 3.75
C LEU A 110 -5.67 -0.93 3.01
N GLY A 111 -5.77 -1.64 1.89
CA GLY A 111 -6.98 -1.67 1.11
C GLY A 111 -8.02 -2.62 1.71
N ARG A 112 -9.30 -2.33 1.45
CA ARG A 112 -10.43 -3.09 2.04
C ARG A 112 -10.43 -4.58 1.72
N GLY A 113 -9.73 -5.02 0.66
CA GLY A 113 -9.53 -6.43 0.34
C GLY A 113 -8.83 -7.24 1.42
N LEU A 114 -8.01 -6.59 2.28
CA LEU A 114 -7.31 -7.26 3.37
C LEU A 114 -8.25 -7.74 4.50
N VAL A 115 -9.35 -7.02 4.73
CA VAL A 115 -10.30 -7.39 5.80
C VAL A 115 -10.87 -8.79 5.59
N PRO A 116 -11.51 -9.10 4.45
CA PRO A 116 -11.99 -10.46 4.22
C PRO A 116 -10.88 -11.50 4.06
N MET A 117 -9.65 -11.11 3.66
CA MET A 117 -8.51 -12.03 3.70
C MET A 117 -8.24 -12.52 5.13
N ILE A 118 -8.36 -11.64 6.12
CA ILE A 118 -8.17 -11.98 7.54
C ILE A 118 -9.39 -12.72 8.10
N GLU A 119 -10.58 -12.14 7.96
CA GLU A 119 -11.78 -12.55 8.68
C GLU A 119 -12.50 -13.75 8.05
N GLU A 120 -12.50 -13.86 6.72
CA GLU A 120 -13.21 -14.90 5.96
C GLU A 120 -12.24 -15.95 5.43
N ASP A 121 -11.13 -15.51 4.83
CA ASP A 121 -10.19 -16.40 4.18
C ASP A 121 -9.13 -16.96 5.16
N GLY A 122 -8.99 -16.39 6.38
CA GLY A 122 -8.10 -16.87 7.44
C GLY A 122 -6.61 -16.73 7.12
N TRP A 123 -6.24 -15.74 6.29
CA TRP A 123 -4.82 -15.45 6.03
C TRP A 123 -4.15 -14.82 7.25
N PRO A 124 -2.94 -15.26 7.63
CA PRO A 124 -2.08 -14.49 8.52
C PRO A 124 -1.62 -13.22 7.79
N VAL A 125 -2.09 -12.06 8.23
CA VAL A 125 -1.75 -10.77 7.61
C VAL A 125 -1.01 -9.90 8.60
N LEU A 126 0.10 -9.31 8.13
CA LEU A 126 0.90 -8.30 8.80
C LEU A 126 0.89 -7.04 7.94
N ALA A 127 0.83 -5.85 8.55
CA ALA A 127 0.97 -4.60 7.81
C ALA A 127 2.16 -3.79 8.32
N THR A 128 2.92 -3.17 7.41
CA THR A 128 3.86 -2.10 7.75
C THR A 128 3.26 -0.75 7.41
N LEU A 129 3.20 0.15 8.41
CA LEU A 129 2.86 1.55 8.24
C LEU A 129 4.09 2.41 8.52
N HIS A 130 4.56 3.11 7.50
CA HIS A 130 5.73 3.98 7.64
C HIS A 130 5.38 5.27 8.39
N HIS A 131 4.28 5.92 7.98
CA HIS A 131 3.70 7.09 8.63
C HIS A 131 2.25 7.29 8.14
N PRO A 132 1.39 7.92 8.92
CA PRO A 132 0.05 8.29 8.46
C PRO A 132 0.13 9.50 7.51
N ILE A 133 -0.56 9.40 6.36
CA ILE A 133 -0.63 10.48 5.36
C ILE A 133 -1.69 11.55 5.75
N THR A 134 -2.26 11.44 6.93
CA THR A 134 -3.27 12.36 7.46
C THR A 134 -2.74 13.78 7.64
N VAL A 135 -1.46 13.93 8.04
CA VAL A 135 -0.80 15.23 8.16
C VAL A 135 -0.70 15.93 6.81
N ASP A 136 -0.29 15.19 5.77
CA ASP A 136 -0.18 15.74 4.41
C ASP A 136 -1.55 16.20 3.90
N ARG A 137 -2.60 15.40 4.12
CA ARG A 137 -3.99 15.78 3.81
C ARG A 137 -4.38 17.09 4.48
N ASP A 138 -4.13 17.24 5.76
CA ASP A 138 -4.57 18.40 6.53
C ASP A 138 -3.81 19.66 6.11
N LEU A 139 -2.52 19.54 5.80
CA LEU A 139 -1.70 20.60 5.23
C LEU A 139 -2.21 21.01 3.84
N ASP A 140 -2.48 20.06 2.96
CA ASP A 140 -3.01 20.34 1.63
C ASP A 140 -4.38 21.03 1.68
N ILE A 141 -5.25 20.62 2.61
CA ILE A 141 -6.56 21.24 2.81
C ILE A 141 -6.39 22.67 3.34
N ALA A 142 -5.46 22.90 4.28
CA ALA A 142 -5.19 24.22 4.85
C ALA A 142 -4.66 25.21 3.79
N HIS A 143 -3.83 24.74 2.85
CA HIS A 143 -3.24 25.55 1.78
C HIS A 143 -4.11 25.64 0.50
N ALA A 144 -5.30 25.05 0.52
CA ALA A 144 -6.19 25.07 -0.66
C ALA A 144 -6.65 26.49 -0.98
N SER A 145 -6.42 26.93 -2.23
CA SER A 145 -6.66 28.30 -2.70
C SER A 145 -8.15 28.69 -2.75
N ASN A 146 -9.06 27.70 -2.83
CA ASN A 146 -10.51 27.94 -2.91
C ASN A 146 -11.31 26.71 -2.48
N ALA A 147 -12.63 26.87 -2.37
CA ALA A 147 -13.55 25.82 -1.93
C ALA A 147 -13.56 24.60 -2.86
N PHE A 148 -13.48 24.79 -4.18
CA PHE A 148 -13.43 23.70 -5.14
C PHE A 148 -12.13 22.87 -4.99
N ARG A 149 -10.99 23.55 -4.89
CA ARG A 149 -9.70 22.88 -4.63
C ARG A 149 -9.74 22.09 -3.32
N ARG A 150 -10.30 22.67 -2.26
CA ARG A 150 -10.49 22.00 -0.97
C ARG A 150 -11.36 20.75 -1.08
N PHE A 151 -12.44 20.83 -1.85
CA PHE A 151 -13.31 19.69 -2.13
C PHE A 151 -12.57 18.57 -2.89
N THR A 152 -11.82 18.90 -3.96
CA THR A 152 -11.06 17.89 -4.72
C THR A 152 -9.97 17.24 -3.90
N ILE A 153 -9.26 17.99 -3.03
CA ILE A 153 -8.28 17.45 -2.10
C ILE A 153 -8.95 16.46 -1.13
N ARG A 154 -10.06 16.82 -0.51
CA ARG A 154 -10.80 15.91 0.38
C ARG A 154 -11.26 14.64 -0.35
N ARG A 155 -11.69 14.77 -1.59
CA ARG A 155 -12.07 13.61 -2.41
C ARG A 155 -10.87 12.73 -2.72
N TRP A 156 -9.74 13.32 -3.07
CA TRP A 156 -8.49 12.60 -3.31
C TRP A 156 -8.08 11.77 -2.08
N TYR A 157 -8.03 12.39 -0.91
CA TYR A 157 -7.64 11.73 0.34
C TYR A 157 -8.74 10.86 0.99
N SER A 158 -9.89 10.68 0.35
CA SER A 158 -10.97 9.85 0.93
C SER A 158 -10.59 8.38 1.13
N PHE A 159 -9.55 7.88 0.46
CA PHE A 159 -9.01 6.54 0.70
C PHE A 159 -8.41 6.36 2.10
N LEU A 160 -8.00 7.45 2.77
CA LEU A 160 -7.47 7.39 4.12
C LEU A 160 -8.50 6.89 5.15
N ASP A 161 -9.78 7.22 4.97
CA ASP A 161 -10.84 6.72 5.86
C ASP A 161 -10.91 5.19 5.78
N MET A 162 -10.77 4.63 4.58
CA MET A 162 -10.66 3.18 4.38
C MET A 162 -9.39 2.61 5.00
N GLN A 163 -8.23 3.26 4.78
CA GLN A 163 -6.97 2.80 5.36
C GLN A 163 -7.00 2.79 6.89
N MET A 164 -7.58 3.81 7.51
CA MET A 164 -7.78 3.85 8.97
C MET A 164 -8.71 2.75 9.46
N GLU A 165 -9.82 2.49 8.76
CA GLU A 165 -10.73 1.37 9.08
C GLU A 165 -10.00 0.03 9.02
N VAL A 166 -9.25 -0.21 7.95
CA VAL A 166 -8.48 -1.45 7.75
C VAL A 166 -7.36 -1.59 8.77
N ALA A 167 -6.59 -0.52 9.04
CA ALA A 167 -5.51 -0.54 10.01
C ALA A 167 -5.97 -0.97 11.42
N ARG A 168 -7.15 -0.50 11.86
CA ARG A 168 -7.74 -0.91 13.16
C ARG A 168 -8.10 -2.37 13.24
N ARG A 169 -8.28 -3.04 12.10
CA ARG A 169 -8.60 -4.48 12.01
C ARG A 169 -7.39 -5.36 11.82
N MET A 170 -6.21 -4.77 11.52
CA MET A 170 -4.98 -5.54 11.38
C MET A 170 -4.63 -6.26 12.69
N PRO A 171 -4.33 -7.56 12.64
CA PRO A 171 -3.91 -8.31 13.83
C PRO A 171 -2.57 -7.83 14.37
N ARG A 172 -1.65 -7.44 13.49
CA ARG A 172 -0.34 -6.88 13.81
C ARG A 172 0.03 -5.79 12.81
N VAL A 173 0.64 -4.73 13.34
CA VAL A 173 1.14 -3.59 12.56
C VAL A 173 2.57 -3.32 12.95
N LEU A 174 3.44 -3.18 11.96
CA LEU A 174 4.81 -2.70 12.14
C LEU A 174 4.88 -1.22 11.80
N THR A 175 5.74 -0.50 12.48
CA THR A 175 6.11 0.87 12.13
C THR A 175 7.60 1.11 12.36
N VAL A 176 8.12 2.19 11.80
CA VAL A 176 9.57 2.39 11.66
C VAL A 176 10.19 3.20 12.80
N SER A 177 9.38 3.90 13.62
CA SER A 177 9.89 4.78 14.68
C SER A 177 8.86 5.00 15.78
N GLU A 178 9.33 5.49 16.96
CA GLU A 178 8.44 5.93 18.05
C GLU A 178 7.54 7.10 17.64
N SER A 179 8.06 8.05 16.85
CA SER A 179 7.25 9.15 16.33
C SER A 179 6.11 8.64 15.47
N SER A 180 6.40 7.79 14.49
CA SER A 180 5.36 7.17 13.64
C SER A 180 4.37 6.36 14.47
N ARG A 181 4.85 5.67 15.51
CA ARG A 181 3.98 4.92 16.43
C ARG A 181 2.98 5.82 17.13
N GLY A 182 3.44 6.96 17.66
CA GLY A 182 2.58 7.96 18.28
C GLY A 182 1.50 8.48 17.33
N ASP A 183 1.91 8.88 16.14
CA ASP A 183 1.01 9.40 15.09
C ASP A 183 -0.02 8.36 14.63
N ILE A 184 0.38 7.09 14.47
CA ILE A 184 -0.54 6.01 14.06
C ILE A 184 -1.59 5.75 15.14
N ILE A 185 -1.20 5.76 16.42
CA ILE A 185 -2.15 5.60 17.53
C ILE A 185 -3.12 6.78 17.56
N GLU A 186 -2.61 8.00 17.52
CA GLU A 186 -3.41 9.21 17.67
C GLU A 186 -4.34 9.46 16.47
N GLN A 187 -3.81 9.33 15.25
CA GLN A 187 -4.53 9.76 14.05
C GLN A 187 -5.30 8.62 13.38
N MET A 188 -4.79 7.38 13.44
CA MET A 188 -5.44 6.24 12.81
C MET A 188 -6.24 5.38 13.79
N GLY A 189 -6.01 5.51 15.10
CA GLY A 189 -6.71 4.78 16.14
C GLY A 189 -6.33 3.29 16.19
N VAL A 190 -5.12 2.94 15.79
CA VAL A 190 -4.57 1.58 15.93
C VAL A 190 -4.23 1.34 17.40
N SER A 191 -4.61 0.18 17.92
CA SER A 191 -4.34 -0.18 19.32
C SER A 191 -2.83 -0.40 19.56
N ALA A 192 -2.32 0.17 20.66
CA ALA A 192 -0.90 0.16 20.97
C ALA A 192 -0.29 -1.25 21.18
N ASP A 193 -1.12 -2.21 21.61
CA ASP A 193 -0.74 -3.62 21.80
C ASP A 193 -0.51 -4.39 20.49
N ARG A 194 -1.07 -3.89 19.38
CA ARG A 194 -0.89 -4.46 18.04
C ARG A 194 0.23 -3.80 17.24
N LEU A 195 0.78 -2.69 17.73
CA LEU A 195 1.72 -1.86 17.01
C LEU A 195 3.15 -2.05 17.53
N HIS A 196 4.03 -2.57 16.67
CA HIS A 196 5.41 -2.91 16.98
C HIS A 196 6.37 -2.04 16.17
N ILE A 197 7.46 -1.60 16.80
CA ILE A 197 8.49 -0.81 16.13
C ILE A 197 9.56 -1.75 15.57
N VAL A 198 9.76 -1.64 14.26
CA VAL A 198 10.86 -2.29 13.54
C VAL A 198 11.54 -1.20 12.71
N PRO A 199 12.67 -0.66 13.18
CA PRO A 199 13.38 0.39 12.46
C PRO A 199 13.79 -0.06 11.06
N VAL A 200 13.80 0.89 10.12
CA VAL A 200 14.30 0.61 8.76
C VAL A 200 15.79 0.32 8.83
N GLY A 201 16.20 -0.79 8.26
CA GLY A 201 17.61 -1.14 8.12
C GLY A 201 18.32 -0.24 7.10
N MET A 202 19.62 -0.16 7.23
CA MET A 202 20.50 0.56 6.30
C MET A 202 21.61 -0.40 5.87
N ASP A 203 21.85 -0.45 4.55
CA ASP A 203 22.95 -1.23 3.99
C ASP A 203 24.28 -0.52 4.28
N PRO A 204 25.16 -1.08 5.14
CA PRO A 204 26.42 -0.43 5.50
C PRO A 204 27.43 -0.37 4.36
N GLU A 205 27.30 -1.22 3.33
CA GLU A 205 28.16 -1.18 2.14
C GLU A 205 27.82 0.01 1.26
N VAL A 206 26.53 0.40 1.22
CA VAL A 206 26.05 1.55 0.44
C VAL A 206 26.20 2.86 1.22
N PHE A 207 25.94 2.84 2.54
CA PHE A 207 25.86 4.03 3.39
C PHE A 207 26.97 4.09 4.46
N GLY A 208 28.03 3.31 4.31
CA GLY A 208 29.18 3.33 5.23
C GLY A 208 29.97 4.65 5.15
N PRO A 209 30.81 4.93 6.18
CA PRO A 209 31.74 6.07 6.13
C PRO A 209 32.65 5.90 4.90
N ARG A 210 32.79 6.98 4.12
CA ARG A 210 33.78 6.98 3.05
C ARG A 210 35.18 7.00 3.67
N PRO A 211 36.10 6.21 3.15
CA PRO A 211 37.51 6.24 3.62
C PRO A 211 38.16 7.60 3.41
#